data_a57f71520308db788afdde657567ebdd
#
_entry.id   a57f71520308db788afdde657567ebdd
#
_cell.length_a   1.000
_cell.length_b   1.000
_cell.length_c   1.000
_cell.angle_alpha   90.00
_cell.angle_beta   90.00
_cell.angle_gamma   90.00
#
_symmetry.space_group_name_H-M   'P 1'
#
loop_
_entity.id
_entity.type
_entity.pdbx_description
1 polymer ?
#
loop_
_entity_poly.entity_id
_entity_poly.type
_entity_poly.pdbx_seq_one_letter_code
_entity_poly.pdbx_strand_id
1 'polypeptide(L)'
;MNHCLENKIGHLVIGYNEDFKRNINMGKKNNQQFTQIPFGNLREQLSNLCEHYGISYKEQEESYTSKASFFDNDVLPKWNPTDETKHSFSGKRIKRGLYRTSAGYELNADINGALNILRKSNLLDCTILQARGRLARPLRIRVI
;
A
#
# COMPACT_ATOMS: atom_id res chain seq x y z
N MET A 1 13.63 5.97 -9.18
CA MET A 1 14.39 6.89 -8.30
C MET A 1 14.30 8.36 -8.72
N ASN A 2 14.41 8.72 -10.00
CA ASN A 2 14.38 10.12 -10.43
C ASN A 2 13.22 10.93 -9.83
N HIS A 3 12.00 10.41 -9.88
CA HIS A 3 10.84 11.05 -9.26
C HIS A 3 11.02 11.33 -7.75
N CYS A 4 11.64 10.40 -7.02
CA CYS A 4 11.90 10.59 -5.60
C CYS A 4 12.88 11.72 -5.34
N LEU A 5 13.95 11.80 -6.15
CA LEU A 5 14.96 12.83 -6.04
C LEU A 5 14.42 14.21 -6.41
N GLU A 6 13.71 14.33 -7.53
CA GLU A 6 13.09 15.57 -8.01
C GLU A 6 12.08 16.14 -7.00
N ASN A 7 11.35 15.26 -6.30
CA ASN A 7 10.35 15.66 -5.30
C ASN A 7 10.87 15.65 -3.87
N LYS A 8 12.18 15.47 -3.65
CA LYS A 8 12.82 15.45 -2.32
C LYS A 8 12.17 14.47 -1.35
N ILE A 9 11.82 13.27 -1.84
CA ILE A 9 11.21 12.22 -1.04
C ILE A 9 12.28 11.59 -0.15
N GLY A 10 12.14 11.71 1.16
CA GLY A 10 13.10 11.19 2.13
C GLY A 10 12.83 9.76 2.59
N HIS A 11 11.63 9.22 2.33
CA HIS A 11 11.24 7.88 2.77
C HIS A 11 10.50 7.12 1.66
N LEU A 12 10.86 5.85 1.45
CA LEU A 12 10.15 4.92 0.59
C LEU A 12 9.63 3.75 1.42
N VAL A 13 8.31 3.57 1.47
CA VAL A 13 7.68 2.46 2.18
C VAL A 13 7.07 1.51 1.17
N ILE A 14 7.42 0.24 1.26
CA ILE A 14 6.90 -0.82 0.40
C ILE A 14 6.06 -1.78 1.24
N GLY A 15 4.81 -1.99 0.83
CA GLY A 15 3.97 -3.03 1.39
C GLY A 15 4.45 -4.42 0.96
N TYR A 16 4.49 -5.37 1.87
CA TYR A 16 4.76 -6.76 1.54
C TYR A 16 3.85 -7.71 2.34
N ASN A 17 3.65 -8.90 1.79
CA ASN A 17 2.97 -10.00 2.46
C ASN A 17 3.84 -11.25 2.33
N GLU A 18 4.23 -11.85 3.45
CA GLU A 18 5.08 -13.05 3.46
C GLU A 18 4.42 -14.24 2.76
N ASP A 19 3.10 -14.36 2.87
CA ASP A 19 2.33 -15.44 2.26
C ASP A 19 1.84 -15.14 0.83
N PHE A 20 2.24 -14.02 0.25
CA PHE A 20 1.76 -13.56 -1.05
C PHE A 20 1.92 -14.61 -2.15
N LYS A 21 3.00 -15.40 -2.12
CA LYS A 21 3.24 -16.47 -3.10
C LYS A 21 2.50 -17.77 -2.80
N ARG A 22 2.09 -18.01 -1.53
CA ARG A 22 1.50 -19.30 -1.11
C ARG A 22 0.00 -19.40 -1.35
N ASN A 23 -0.73 -18.28 -1.30
CA ASN A 23 -2.20 -18.25 -1.29
C ASN A 23 -2.86 -17.47 -2.43
N ILE A 24 -2.11 -17.12 -3.49
CA ILE A 24 -2.70 -16.40 -4.62
C ILE A 24 -3.50 -17.38 -5.49
N ASN A 25 -4.81 -17.19 -5.53
CA ASN A 25 -5.68 -17.84 -6.49
C ASN A 25 -6.39 -16.78 -7.36
N MET A 26 -5.67 -16.25 -8.36
CA MET A 26 -6.20 -15.29 -9.34
C MET A 26 -6.57 -15.96 -10.68
N GLY A 27 -6.70 -17.29 -10.67
CA GLY A 27 -6.91 -18.10 -11.89
C GLY A 27 -5.58 -18.48 -12.57
N LYS A 28 -5.60 -19.64 -13.26
CA LYS A 28 -4.41 -20.34 -13.75
C LYS A 28 -3.45 -19.47 -14.60
N LYS A 29 -4.00 -18.62 -15.48
CA LYS A 29 -3.22 -17.76 -16.38
C LYS A 29 -2.56 -16.56 -15.64
N ASN A 30 -3.28 -15.95 -14.72
CA ASN A 30 -2.77 -14.81 -13.95
C ASN A 30 -1.78 -15.25 -12.86
N ASN A 31 -1.99 -16.41 -12.24
CA ASN A 31 -1.06 -16.96 -11.26
C ASN A 31 0.30 -17.25 -11.91
N GLN A 32 0.34 -17.79 -13.12
CA GLN A 32 1.58 -18.10 -13.82
C GLN A 32 2.38 -16.82 -14.15
N GLN A 33 1.74 -15.76 -14.58
CA GLN A 33 2.38 -14.47 -14.85
C GLN A 33 2.86 -13.77 -13.57
N PHE A 34 2.08 -13.85 -12.50
CA PHE A 34 2.38 -13.19 -11.22
C PHE A 34 3.52 -13.87 -10.45
N THR A 35 3.63 -15.21 -10.53
CA THR A 35 4.72 -15.96 -9.89
C THR A 35 6.07 -15.72 -10.55
N GLN A 36 6.09 -15.21 -11.80
CA GLN A 36 7.32 -14.89 -12.52
C GLN A 36 7.92 -13.52 -12.13
N ILE A 37 7.16 -12.65 -11.44
CA ILE A 37 7.70 -11.36 -11.00
C ILE A 37 8.67 -11.59 -9.83
N PRO A 38 9.96 -11.24 -9.98
CA PRO A 38 10.96 -11.44 -8.94
C PRO A 38 10.87 -10.34 -7.86
N PHE A 39 9.78 -10.35 -7.07
CA PHE A 39 9.55 -9.32 -6.04
C PHE A 39 10.69 -9.20 -5.03
N GLY A 40 11.37 -10.30 -4.70
CA GLY A 40 12.55 -10.28 -3.86
C GLY A 40 13.66 -9.40 -4.44
N ASN A 41 14.01 -9.65 -5.70
CA ASN A 41 15.05 -8.89 -6.40
C ASN A 41 14.65 -7.40 -6.55
N LEU A 42 13.36 -7.12 -6.82
CA LEU A 42 12.88 -5.74 -6.90
C LEU A 42 13.05 -5.01 -5.57
N ARG A 43 12.68 -5.63 -4.44
CA ARG A 43 12.83 -5.03 -3.11
C ARG A 43 14.29 -4.79 -2.76
N GLU A 44 15.16 -5.76 -3.04
CA GLU A 44 16.61 -5.62 -2.85
C GLU A 44 17.19 -4.46 -3.68
N GLN A 45 16.84 -4.37 -4.96
CA GLN A 45 17.26 -3.27 -5.83
C GLN A 45 16.77 -1.91 -5.32
N LEU A 46 15.52 -1.83 -4.87
CA LEU A 46 14.97 -0.60 -4.30
C LEU A 46 15.70 -0.21 -3.00
N SER A 47 15.99 -1.18 -2.13
CA SER A 47 16.76 -0.94 -0.89
C SER A 47 18.13 -0.37 -1.20
N ASN A 48 18.88 -1.01 -2.11
CA ASN A 48 20.23 -0.58 -2.50
C ASN A 48 20.21 0.82 -3.15
N LEU A 49 19.22 1.09 -4.01
CA LEU A 49 19.07 2.42 -4.62
C LEU A 49 18.70 3.47 -3.58
N CYS A 50 17.84 3.15 -2.63
CA CYS A 50 17.48 4.08 -1.55
C CYS A 50 18.71 4.43 -0.69
N GLU A 51 19.51 3.43 -0.33
CA GLU A 51 20.77 3.63 0.40
C GLU A 51 21.73 4.53 -0.38
N HIS A 52 21.92 4.25 -1.67
CA HIS A 52 22.81 5.03 -2.54
C HIS A 52 22.40 6.52 -2.62
N TYR A 53 21.10 6.80 -2.61
CA TYR A 53 20.59 8.18 -2.72
C TYR A 53 20.19 8.81 -1.38
N GLY A 54 20.48 8.17 -0.25
CA GLY A 54 20.17 8.70 1.09
C GLY A 54 18.67 8.75 1.39
N ILE A 55 17.87 7.87 0.75
CA ILE A 55 16.43 7.72 1.00
C ILE A 55 16.23 6.58 2.00
N SER A 56 15.48 6.82 3.07
CA SER A 56 15.13 5.77 4.03
C SER A 56 14.20 4.76 3.37
N TYR A 57 14.57 3.47 3.40
CA TYR A 57 13.76 2.37 2.89
C TYR A 57 13.14 1.58 4.02
N LYS A 58 11.84 1.29 3.94
CA LYS A 58 11.14 0.46 4.93
C LYS A 58 10.17 -0.49 4.26
N GLU A 59 10.24 -1.77 4.61
CA GLU A 59 9.23 -2.76 4.29
C GLU A 59 8.18 -2.81 5.40
N GLN A 60 6.90 -2.85 5.02
CA GLN A 60 5.78 -2.86 5.92
C GLN A 60 4.82 -4.00 5.56
N GLU A 61 4.48 -4.83 6.54
CA GLU A 61 3.43 -5.83 6.40
C GLU A 61 2.09 -5.15 6.07
N GLU A 62 1.39 -5.64 5.02
CA GLU A 62 0.26 -4.95 4.40
C GLU A 62 -1.12 -5.56 4.68
N SER A 63 -1.26 -6.50 5.62
CA SER A 63 -2.56 -7.10 5.95
C SER A 63 -3.61 -6.04 6.25
N TYR A 64 -4.79 -6.25 5.69
CA TYR A 64 -5.97 -5.40 5.83
C TYR A 64 -5.88 -3.99 5.25
N THR A 65 -4.75 -3.54 4.74
CA THR A 65 -4.55 -2.17 4.24
C THR A 65 -5.45 -1.83 3.04
N SER A 66 -5.78 -2.81 2.20
CA SER A 66 -6.71 -2.63 1.08
C SER A 66 -8.20 -2.64 1.48
N LYS A 67 -8.52 -3.13 2.68
CA LYS A 67 -9.88 -3.23 3.21
C LYS A 67 -10.24 -2.07 4.13
N ALA A 68 -9.30 -1.66 4.99
CA ALA A 68 -9.49 -0.57 5.95
C ALA A 68 -9.58 0.79 5.25
N SER A 69 -10.37 1.68 5.81
CA SER A 69 -10.48 3.06 5.34
C SER A 69 -9.43 3.94 6.00
N PHE A 70 -8.58 4.57 5.17
CA PHE A 70 -7.60 5.52 5.66
C PHE A 70 -8.27 6.79 6.22
N PHE A 71 -9.25 7.33 5.51
CA PHE A 71 -9.91 8.59 5.87
C PHE A 71 -10.89 8.44 7.05
N ASP A 72 -11.42 7.25 7.29
CA ASP A 72 -12.25 6.94 8.46
C ASP A 72 -11.39 6.51 9.67
N ASN A 73 -10.06 6.48 9.51
CA ASN A 73 -9.11 6.09 10.54
C ASN A 73 -9.33 4.69 11.12
N ASP A 74 -9.76 3.74 10.30
CA ASP A 74 -9.98 2.36 10.72
C ASP A 74 -8.74 1.77 11.39
N VAL A 75 -8.93 0.95 12.41
CA VAL A 75 -7.85 0.18 13.04
C VAL A 75 -7.26 -0.79 12.02
N LEU A 76 -5.94 -0.85 11.94
CA LEU A 76 -5.19 -1.76 11.07
C LEU A 76 -4.67 -2.94 11.90
N PRO A 77 -5.36 -4.10 11.92
CA PRO A 77 -4.89 -5.26 12.64
C PRO A 77 -3.57 -5.78 12.05
N LYS A 78 -2.79 -6.47 12.88
CA LYS A 78 -1.72 -7.33 12.39
C LYS A 78 -2.33 -8.69 12.02
N TRP A 79 -1.86 -9.25 10.92
CA TRP A 79 -2.28 -10.60 10.56
C TRP A 79 -1.76 -11.62 11.60
N ASN A 80 -2.66 -12.51 12.00
CA ASN A 80 -2.32 -13.62 12.86
C ASN A 80 -3.04 -14.87 12.32
N PRO A 81 -2.35 -15.95 11.97
CA PRO A 81 -2.94 -17.15 11.40
C PRO A 81 -3.89 -17.89 12.36
N THR A 82 -3.77 -17.64 13.67
CA THR A 82 -4.61 -18.25 14.72
C THR A 82 -5.78 -17.35 15.12
N ASP A 83 -5.87 -16.13 14.57
CA ASP A 83 -6.93 -15.19 14.89
C ASP A 83 -8.12 -15.38 13.93
N GLU A 84 -9.19 -15.96 14.45
CA GLU A 84 -10.47 -16.16 13.74
C GLU A 84 -11.37 -14.90 13.76
N THR A 85 -10.89 -13.77 14.29
CA THR A 85 -11.67 -12.54 14.43
C THR A 85 -12.03 -11.97 13.07
N LYS A 86 -13.34 -11.79 12.85
CA LYS A 86 -13.83 -11.08 11.65
C LYS A 86 -13.67 -9.58 11.86
N HIS A 87 -12.69 -8.99 11.19
CA HIS A 87 -12.50 -7.54 11.19
C HIS A 87 -13.51 -6.86 10.26
N SER A 88 -14.23 -5.88 10.78
CA SER A 88 -15.12 -4.98 9.99
C SER A 88 -14.45 -3.64 9.80
N PHE A 89 -14.71 -3.00 8.67
CA PHE A 89 -14.12 -1.71 8.29
C PHE A 89 -15.22 -0.74 7.89
N SER A 90 -15.00 0.56 8.13
CA SER A 90 -16.00 1.62 7.92
C SER A 90 -16.31 1.84 6.44
N GLY A 91 -15.29 1.77 5.60
CA GLY A 91 -15.43 1.92 4.15
C GLY A 91 -15.47 0.59 3.40
N LYS A 92 -15.64 0.65 2.09
CA LYS A 92 -15.66 -0.54 1.22
C LYS A 92 -15.16 -0.26 -0.20
N ARG A 93 -14.57 -1.28 -0.80
CA ARG A 93 -14.26 -1.28 -2.23
C ARG A 93 -15.54 -1.46 -3.03
N ILE A 94 -15.89 -0.47 -3.87
CA ILE A 94 -17.12 -0.46 -4.66
C ILE A 94 -16.93 -1.24 -5.96
N LYS A 95 -15.79 -1.01 -6.63
CA LYS A 95 -15.38 -1.70 -7.86
C LYS A 95 -13.87 -1.66 -7.97
N ARG A 96 -13.31 -2.26 -9.03
CA ARG A 96 -11.88 -2.19 -9.30
C ARG A 96 -11.43 -0.73 -9.37
N GLY A 97 -10.40 -0.39 -8.60
CA GLY A 97 -9.83 0.96 -8.55
C GLY A 97 -10.63 2.00 -7.76
N LEU A 98 -11.82 1.67 -7.22
CA LEU A 98 -12.67 2.61 -6.49
C LEU A 98 -12.98 2.12 -5.07
N TYR A 99 -12.68 2.95 -4.09
CA TYR A 99 -12.99 2.77 -2.68
C TYR A 99 -13.92 3.89 -2.21
N ARG A 100 -14.87 3.59 -1.31
CA ARG A 100 -15.79 4.57 -0.71
C ARG A 100 -15.69 4.49 0.80
N THR A 101 -15.49 5.64 1.44
CA THR A 101 -15.48 5.81 2.90
C THR A 101 -16.88 5.70 3.49
N SER A 102 -17.00 5.66 4.82
CA SER A 102 -18.29 5.68 5.54
C SER A 102 -19.09 6.94 5.24
N ALA A 103 -18.42 8.08 5.10
CA ALA A 103 -19.03 9.36 4.76
C ALA A 103 -19.41 9.50 3.28
N GLY A 104 -19.23 8.45 2.46
CA GLY A 104 -19.54 8.46 1.03
C GLY A 104 -18.47 9.08 0.13
N TYR A 105 -17.32 9.48 0.67
CA TYR A 105 -16.22 10.02 -0.12
C TYR A 105 -15.55 8.92 -0.95
N GLU A 106 -15.35 9.19 -2.24
CA GLU A 106 -14.76 8.24 -3.18
C GLU A 106 -13.31 8.58 -3.51
N LEU A 107 -12.45 7.57 -3.49
CA LEU A 107 -11.04 7.69 -3.81
C LEU A 107 -10.54 6.45 -4.56
N ASN A 108 -9.37 6.59 -5.15
CA ASN A 108 -8.72 5.44 -5.76
C ASN A 108 -8.36 4.39 -4.70
N ALA A 109 -8.70 3.11 -4.95
CA ALA A 109 -8.51 2.02 -3.99
C ALA A 109 -7.03 1.72 -3.71
N ASP A 110 -6.14 1.92 -4.69
CA ASP A 110 -4.72 1.66 -4.54
C ASP A 110 -4.06 2.78 -3.71
N ILE A 111 -4.54 4.02 -3.85
CA ILE A 111 -4.15 5.14 -2.96
C ILE A 111 -4.59 4.85 -1.52
N ASN A 112 -5.83 4.37 -1.29
CA ASN A 112 -6.28 4.01 0.05
C ASN A 112 -5.35 2.97 0.68
N GLY A 113 -4.99 1.92 -0.07
CA GLY A 113 -4.05 0.89 0.37
C GLY A 113 -2.67 1.46 0.69
N ALA A 114 -2.10 2.27 -0.21
CA ALA A 114 -0.78 2.88 -0.02
C ALA A 114 -0.73 3.81 1.21
N LEU A 115 -1.77 4.63 1.43
CA LEU A 115 -1.89 5.48 2.62
C LEU A 115 -1.98 4.66 3.91
N ASN A 116 -2.69 3.53 3.89
CA ASN A 116 -2.76 2.62 5.03
C ASN A 116 -1.42 1.92 5.30
N ILE A 117 -0.67 1.53 4.27
CA ILE A 117 0.69 1.00 4.41
C ILE A 117 1.59 2.04 5.06
N LEU A 118 1.54 3.28 4.57
CA LEU A 118 2.31 4.39 5.15
C LEU A 118 1.93 4.63 6.62
N ARG A 119 0.64 4.68 6.95
CA ARG A 119 0.15 4.83 8.32
C ARG A 119 0.64 3.69 9.23
N LYS A 120 0.56 2.44 8.75
CA LYS A 120 1.00 1.25 9.49
C LYS A 120 2.51 1.24 9.74
N SER A 121 3.29 1.91 8.89
CA SER A 121 4.75 2.03 9.05
C SER A 121 5.17 2.89 10.24
N ASN A 122 4.31 3.75 10.76
CA ASN A 122 4.57 4.71 11.84
C ASN A 122 5.80 5.62 11.60
N LEU A 123 6.15 5.88 10.33
CA LEU A 123 7.28 6.76 9.98
C LEU A 123 6.93 8.24 10.11
N LEU A 124 5.66 8.59 9.98
CA LEU A 124 5.20 9.97 10.06
C LEU A 124 3.75 10.03 10.58
N ASP A 125 3.39 11.18 11.12
CA ASP A 125 2.01 11.46 11.47
C ASP A 125 1.18 11.68 10.21
N CYS A 126 0.25 10.77 9.95
CA CYS A 126 -0.62 10.80 8.78
C CYS A 126 -1.87 11.67 8.96
N THR A 127 -2.10 12.29 10.12
CA THR A 127 -3.29 13.12 10.38
C THR A 127 -3.39 14.32 9.42
N ILE A 128 -2.24 14.91 9.09
CA ILE A 128 -2.16 16.01 8.10
C ILE A 128 -2.62 15.56 6.71
N LEU A 129 -2.42 14.29 6.36
CA LEU A 129 -2.79 13.74 5.06
C LEU A 129 -4.30 13.53 4.96
N GLN A 130 -4.97 13.25 6.07
CA GLN A 130 -6.43 13.06 6.11
C GLN A 130 -7.21 14.35 5.74
N ALA A 131 -6.65 15.51 6.04
CA ALA A 131 -7.24 16.81 5.69
C ALA A 131 -7.05 17.22 4.21
N ARG A 132 -6.21 16.49 3.45
CA ARG A 132 -5.84 16.87 2.08
C ARG A 132 -6.63 16.07 1.04
N GLY A 133 -7.78 16.58 0.61
CA GLY A 133 -8.60 15.98 -0.47
C GLY A 133 -7.88 15.77 -1.82
N ARG A 134 -6.67 16.32 -2.00
CA ARG A 134 -5.82 16.11 -3.19
C ARG A 134 -5.27 14.69 -3.33
N LEU A 135 -5.23 13.91 -2.25
CA LEU A 135 -4.70 12.54 -2.24
C LEU A 135 -5.66 11.50 -2.84
N ALA A 136 -6.87 11.89 -3.23
CA ALA A 136 -7.87 10.96 -3.75
C ALA A 136 -7.55 10.40 -5.14
N ARG A 137 -6.67 11.03 -5.90
CA ARG A 137 -6.36 10.67 -7.30
C ARG A 137 -4.88 10.39 -7.49
N PRO A 138 -4.51 9.27 -8.16
CA PRO A 138 -3.13 8.95 -8.45
C PRO A 138 -2.53 9.92 -9.48
N LEU A 139 -1.27 10.29 -9.28
CA LEU A 139 -0.46 10.95 -10.28
C LEU A 139 0.09 9.88 -11.24
N ARG A 140 -0.12 10.07 -12.55
CA ARG A 140 0.48 9.20 -13.57
C ARG A 140 1.89 9.71 -13.90
N ILE A 141 2.89 8.90 -13.58
CA ILE A 141 4.28 9.14 -13.95
C ILE A 141 4.58 8.31 -15.21
N ARG A 142 5.09 8.94 -16.26
CA ARG A 142 5.65 8.23 -17.41
C ARG A 142 7.12 7.96 -17.12
N VAL A 143 7.49 6.68 -17.18
CA VAL A 143 8.89 6.27 -17.16
C VAL A 143 9.33 6.24 -18.62
N ILE A 144 10.31 7.08 -18.97
CA ILE A 144 10.93 7.13 -20.29
C ILE A 144 12.14 6.22 -20.27
#